data_6ec3973ba58e1642a6c7a1a9f94eb4b9
#
_entry.id   6ec3973ba58e1642a6c7a1a9f94eb4b9
#
_cell.length_a   1.000
_cell.length_b   1.000
_cell.length_c   1.000
_cell.angle_alpha   90.00
_cell.angle_beta   90.00
_cell.angle_gamma   90.00
#
_symmetry.space_group_name_H-M   'P 1'
#
loop_
_entity.id
_entity.type
_entity.pdbx_description
1 polymer ?
#
loop_
_entity_poly.entity_id
_entity_poly.type
_entity_poly.pdbx_seq_one_letter_code
_entity_poly.pdbx_strand_id
1 'polypeptide(L)'
;MPDDPVTIRAATAGDAPAVAALFLAARRRNLPWLPVVHDDDDVRGWIAGVLVPSGAVWVATAADDAPLGFAALTPGWLDHLYVHPDHQGRGVGSRLLAFAIGREPGALQLWTFQDNGPARRFYEARGFVPVEFTDGAENEERWPDVRYVREPGSPG
;
A
#
# COMPACT_ATOMS: atom_id res chain seq x y z
N MET A 1 2.95 23.36 -13.84
CA MET A 1 3.86 22.94 -12.77
C MET A 1 4.34 21.53 -13.02
N PRO A 2 5.58 21.33 -13.33
CA PRO A 2 6.06 19.97 -13.48
C PRO A 2 5.94 19.23 -12.15
N ASP A 3 5.65 17.96 -12.22
CA ASP A 3 5.63 17.13 -11.04
C ASP A 3 7.04 17.04 -10.47
N ASP A 4 7.16 17.09 -9.16
CA ASP A 4 8.44 16.87 -8.50
C ASP A 4 8.94 15.47 -8.82
N PRO A 5 10.25 15.28 -9.02
CA PRO A 5 10.79 13.94 -9.25
C PRO A 5 10.45 13.01 -8.09
N VAL A 6 9.92 11.83 -8.44
CA VAL A 6 9.65 10.78 -7.48
C VAL A 6 10.52 9.59 -7.84
N THR A 7 11.29 9.11 -6.88
CA THR A 7 12.16 7.96 -7.02
C THR A 7 11.61 6.82 -6.18
N ILE A 8 11.68 5.59 -6.69
CA ILE A 8 11.30 4.41 -5.91
C ILE A 8 12.57 3.61 -5.62
N ARG A 9 12.79 3.31 -4.37
CA ARG A 9 13.95 2.55 -3.90
C ARG A 9 13.56 1.60 -2.78
N ALA A 10 14.41 0.62 -2.51
CA ALA A 10 14.22 -0.27 -1.36
C ALA A 10 14.30 0.54 -0.06
N ALA A 11 13.44 0.22 0.89
CA ALA A 11 13.48 0.84 2.20
C ALA A 11 14.71 0.36 2.98
N THR A 12 15.28 1.27 3.76
CA THR A 12 16.35 0.96 4.72
C THR A 12 15.81 1.05 6.15
N ALA A 13 16.58 0.57 7.12
CA ALA A 13 16.20 0.67 8.53
C ALA A 13 15.90 2.12 8.95
N GLY A 14 16.63 3.09 8.38
CA GLY A 14 16.42 4.50 8.65
C GLY A 14 15.08 5.04 8.16
N ASP A 15 14.42 4.36 7.23
CA ASP A 15 13.10 4.76 6.73
C ASP A 15 11.95 4.30 7.63
N ALA A 16 12.18 3.36 8.54
CA ALA A 16 11.12 2.75 9.32
C ALA A 16 10.25 3.77 10.07
N PRO A 17 10.80 4.78 10.75
CA PRO A 17 9.96 5.79 11.41
C PRO A 17 9.04 6.54 10.46
N ALA A 18 9.54 6.95 9.28
CA ALA A 18 8.75 7.66 8.30
C ALA A 18 7.68 6.75 7.67
N VAL A 19 8.02 5.49 7.38
CA VAL A 19 7.07 4.50 6.86
C VAL A 19 5.94 4.28 7.88
N ALA A 20 6.27 4.12 9.15
CA ALA A 20 5.26 3.96 10.20
C ALA A 20 4.37 5.19 10.31
N ALA A 21 4.95 6.39 10.29
CA ALA A 21 4.20 7.63 10.40
C ALA A 21 3.21 7.78 9.23
N LEU A 22 3.64 7.53 8.01
CA LEU A 22 2.76 7.65 6.86
C LEU A 22 1.67 6.56 6.84
N PHE A 23 2.00 5.34 7.26
CA PHE A 23 1.03 4.26 7.39
C PHE A 23 -0.10 4.67 8.35
N LEU A 24 0.27 5.14 9.55
CA LEU A 24 -0.71 5.54 10.55
C LEU A 24 -1.54 6.75 10.09
N ALA A 25 -0.89 7.74 9.50
CA ALA A 25 -1.58 8.93 9.01
C ALA A 25 -2.57 8.58 7.88
N ALA A 26 -2.18 7.73 6.95
CA ALA A 26 -3.03 7.30 5.85
C ALA A 26 -4.23 6.51 6.35
N ARG A 27 -4.03 5.58 7.29
CA ARG A 27 -5.15 4.81 7.84
C ARG A 27 -6.13 5.69 8.59
N ARG A 28 -5.66 6.61 9.40
CA ARG A 28 -6.54 7.54 10.14
C ARG A 28 -7.33 8.44 9.21
N ARG A 29 -6.70 8.93 8.17
CA ARG A 29 -7.34 9.84 7.22
C ARG A 29 -8.35 9.13 6.33
N ASN A 30 -7.97 7.98 5.79
CA ASN A 30 -8.75 7.31 4.74
C ASN A 30 -9.68 6.23 5.28
N LEU A 31 -9.37 5.65 6.44
CA LEU A 31 -10.10 4.52 7.02
C LEU A 31 -10.52 4.81 8.47
N PRO A 32 -11.16 5.98 8.74
CA PRO A 32 -11.50 6.33 10.12
C PRO A 32 -12.55 5.41 10.75
N TRP A 33 -13.30 4.70 9.92
CA TRP A 33 -14.31 3.72 10.34
C TRP A 33 -13.74 2.35 10.68
N LEU A 34 -12.47 2.08 10.33
CA LEU A 34 -11.85 0.77 10.55
C LEU A 34 -11.45 0.64 12.02
N PRO A 35 -11.80 -0.48 12.70
CA PRO A 35 -11.35 -0.69 14.07
C PRO A 35 -9.82 -0.69 14.19
N VAL A 36 -9.32 -0.08 15.26
CA VAL A 36 -7.90 -0.06 15.58
C VAL A 36 -7.58 -1.31 16.40
N VAL A 37 -6.82 -2.23 15.82
CA VAL A 37 -6.46 -3.51 16.44
C VAL A 37 -5.15 -3.40 17.23
N HIS A 38 -4.21 -2.62 16.71
CA HIS A 38 -2.88 -2.43 17.31
C HIS A 38 -2.67 -0.95 17.60
N ASP A 39 -2.03 -0.63 18.73
CA ASP A 39 -1.68 0.76 19.03
C ASP A 39 -0.52 1.23 18.16
N ASP A 40 -0.22 2.53 18.24
CA ASP A 40 0.81 3.14 17.40
C ASP A 40 2.20 2.56 17.66
N ASP A 41 2.51 2.26 18.92
CA ASP A 41 3.82 1.69 19.27
C ASP A 41 3.96 0.26 18.74
N ASP A 42 2.90 -0.52 18.77
CA ASP A 42 2.89 -1.86 18.17
C ASP A 42 3.13 -1.78 16.66
N VAL A 43 2.48 -0.84 15.99
CA VAL A 43 2.65 -0.63 14.54
C VAL A 43 4.09 -0.21 14.23
N ARG A 44 4.64 0.74 14.98
CA ARG A 44 6.03 1.19 14.80
C ARG A 44 7.01 0.04 14.99
N GLY A 45 6.81 -0.77 16.04
CA GLY A 45 7.65 -1.91 16.33
C GLY A 45 7.59 -2.98 15.25
N TRP A 46 6.40 -3.26 14.73
CA TRP A 46 6.23 -4.23 13.66
C TRP A 46 6.89 -3.76 12.35
N ILE A 47 6.71 -2.50 12.00
CA ILE A 47 7.31 -1.95 10.77
C ILE A 47 8.84 -1.97 10.87
N ALA A 48 9.39 -1.51 11.99
CA ALA A 48 10.85 -1.44 12.18
C ALA A 48 11.48 -2.82 12.38
N GLY A 49 10.81 -3.72 13.08
CA GLY A 49 11.37 -5.01 13.47
C GLY A 49 11.06 -6.17 12.55
N VAL A 50 9.99 -6.08 11.75
CA VAL A 50 9.52 -7.17 10.91
C VAL A 50 9.40 -6.76 9.46
N LEU A 51 8.61 -5.75 9.15
CA LEU A 51 8.27 -5.43 7.77
C LEU A 51 9.46 -4.90 6.98
N VAL A 52 10.12 -3.85 7.47
CA VAL A 52 11.28 -3.27 6.78
C VAL A 52 12.44 -4.27 6.69
N PRO A 53 12.81 -5.00 7.76
CA PRO A 53 13.89 -5.99 7.66
C PRO A 53 13.60 -7.14 6.70
N SER A 54 12.33 -7.40 6.36
CA SER A 54 11.98 -8.47 5.42
C SER A 54 12.52 -8.23 4.01
N GLY A 55 12.88 -6.99 3.68
CA GLY A 55 13.31 -6.62 2.33
C GLY A 55 12.17 -6.44 1.33
N ALA A 56 10.93 -6.51 1.81
CA ALA A 56 9.75 -6.45 0.93
C ALA A 56 9.27 -5.02 0.68
N VAL A 57 9.83 -4.01 1.35
CA VAL A 57 9.31 -2.64 1.34
C VAL A 57 10.08 -1.76 0.35
N TRP A 58 9.31 -1.05 -0.47
CA TRP A 58 9.81 -0.07 -1.43
C TRP A 58 9.18 1.28 -1.12
N VAL A 59 9.99 2.32 -1.05
CA VAL A 59 9.51 3.67 -0.74
C VAL A 59 9.57 4.54 -1.98
N ALA A 60 8.55 5.38 -2.15
CA ALA A 60 8.56 6.46 -3.12
C ALA A 60 9.03 7.71 -2.40
N THR A 61 10.07 8.36 -2.90
CA THR A 61 10.70 9.49 -2.23
C THR A 61 10.67 10.74 -3.08
N ALA A 62 10.64 11.88 -2.38
CA ALA A 62 10.80 13.20 -2.99
C ALA A 62 12.30 13.48 -3.26
N ALA A 63 12.58 14.66 -3.81
CA ALA A 63 13.96 15.08 -4.11
C ALA A 63 14.86 15.12 -2.86
N ASP A 64 14.28 15.37 -1.69
CA ASP A 64 14.99 15.38 -0.39
C ASP A 64 15.11 13.98 0.25
N ASP A 65 14.75 12.93 -0.50
CA ASP A 65 14.76 11.53 -0.06
C ASP A 65 13.74 11.20 1.04
N ALA A 66 12.80 12.09 1.32
CA ALA A 66 11.75 11.82 2.31
C ALA A 66 10.69 10.87 1.72
N PRO A 67 10.31 9.79 2.44
CA PRO A 67 9.25 8.90 1.96
C PRO A 67 7.90 9.61 1.86
N LEU A 68 7.27 9.49 0.70
CA LEU A 68 5.93 9.99 0.39
C LEU A 68 4.89 8.88 0.45
N GLY A 69 5.31 7.65 0.21
CA GLY A 69 4.49 6.48 0.21
C GLY A 69 5.35 5.22 0.19
N PHE A 70 4.72 4.07 0.38
CA PHE A 70 5.45 2.80 0.29
C PHE A 70 4.54 1.69 -0.24
N ALA A 71 5.19 0.67 -0.79
CA ALA A 71 4.56 -0.59 -1.14
C ALA A 71 5.33 -1.73 -0.48
N ALA A 72 4.62 -2.74 -0.01
CA ALA A 72 5.23 -3.97 0.47
C ALA A 72 4.81 -5.11 -0.46
N LEU A 73 5.79 -5.82 -0.99
CA LEU A 73 5.59 -6.84 -2.02
C LEU A 73 6.15 -8.18 -1.56
N THR A 74 5.37 -9.24 -1.75
CA THR A 74 5.84 -10.62 -1.70
C THR A 74 5.50 -11.26 -3.03
N PRO A 75 6.08 -12.42 -3.39
CA PRO A 75 5.82 -13.02 -4.70
C PRO A 75 4.32 -13.19 -4.96
N GLY A 76 3.83 -12.54 -6.01
CA GLY A 76 2.41 -12.58 -6.40
C GLY A 76 1.49 -11.67 -5.61
N TRP A 77 1.98 -10.91 -4.63
CA TRP A 77 1.14 -10.12 -3.73
C TRP A 77 1.64 -8.69 -3.55
N LEU A 78 0.69 -7.78 -3.59
CA LEU A 78 0.85 -6.42 -3.07
C LEU A 78 0.23 -6.41 -1.67
N ASP A 79 1.08 -6.51 -0.64
CA ASP A 79 0.60 -6.66 0.73
C ASP A 79 0.18 -5.32 1.34
N HIS A 80 0.89 -4.24 0.99
CA HIS A 80 0.59 -2.89 1.46
C HIS A 80 0.88 -1.87 0.36
N LEU A 81 0.04 -0.85 0.29
CA LEU A 81 0.25 0.33 -0.56
C LEU A 81 -0.38 1.52 0.16
N TYR A 82 0.46 2.43 0.62
CA TYR A 82 0.02 3.63 1.33
C TYR A 82 0.77 4.86 0.85
N VAL A 83 0.04 5.96 0.74
CA VAL A 83 0.61 7.28 0.42
C VAL A 83 0.26 8.23 1.55
N HIS A 84 1.23 9.04 1.99
CA HIS A 84 0.98 10.04 3.01
C HIS A 84 -0.19 10.94 2.57
N PRO A 85 -1.15 11.26 3.46
CA PRO A 85 -2.33 12.05 3.07
C PRO A 85 -2.00 13.38 2.39
N ASP A 86 -0.92 14.04 2.79
CA ASP A 86 -0.51 15.32 2.21
C ASP A 86 0.00 15.19 0.77
N HIS A 87 0.26 13.98 0.32
CA HIS A 87 0.83 13.70 -1.01
C HIS A 87 -0.10 12.86 -1.88
N GLN A 88 -1.31 12.59 -1.43
CA GLN A 88 -2.32 11.89 -2.22
C GLN A 88 -2.82 12.78 -3.37
N GLY A 89 -3.27 12.15 -4.45
CA GLY A 89 -3.76 12.87 -5.62
C GLY A 89 -2.67 13.42 -6.53
N ARG A 90 -1.40 13.06 -6.30
CA ARG A 90 -0.25 13.51 -7.10
C ARG A 90 0.42 12.40 -7.90
N GLY A 91 -0.21 11.24 -7.99
CA GLY A 91 0.31 10.12 -8.77
C GLY A 91 1.32 9.24 -8.06
N VAL A 92 1.61 9.45 -6.77
CA VAL A 92 2.57 8.62 -6.02
C VAL A 92 2.08 7.19 -5.94
N GLY A 93 0.81 6.98 -5.60
CA GLY A 93 0.21 5.64 -5.54
C GLY A 93 0.25 4.93 -6.89
N SER A 94 -0.04 5.65 -7.97
CA SER A 94 0.02 5.10 -9.33
C SER A 94 1.43 4.65 -9.71
N ARG A 95 2.44 5.41 -9.31
CA ARG A 95 3.84 5.06 -9.58
C ARG A 95 4.28 3.84 -8.78
N LEU A 96 3.89 3.76 -7.51
CA LEU A 96 4.17 2.59 -6.67
C LEU A 96 3.48 1.34 -7.24
N LEU A 97 2.23 1.47 -7.66
CA LEU A 97 1.51 0.34 -8.23
C LEU A 97 2.12 -0.10 -9.56
N ALA A 98 2.50 0.83 -10.44
CA ALA A 98 3.17 0.50 -11.69
C ALA A 98 4.49 -0.22 -11.42
N PHE A 99 5.25 0.21 -10.41
CA PHE A 99 6.46 -0.47 -9.99
C PHE A 99 6.19 -1.90 -9.54
N ALA A 100 5.16 -2.09 -8.71
CA ALA A 100 4.76 -3.43 -8.23
C ALA A 100 4.38 -4.35 -9.39
N ILE A 101 3.57 -3.85 -10.32
CA ILE A 101 3.16 -4.61 -11.50
C ILE A 101 4.38 -4.99 -12.35
N GLY A 102 5.31 -4.05 -12.54
CA GLY A 102 6.52 -4.30 -13.34
C GLY A 102 7.46 -5.33 -12.73
N ARG A 103 7.40 -5.55 -11.42
CA ARG A 103 8.25 -6.54 -10.75
C ARG A 103 7.64 -7.93 -10.72
N GLU A 104 6.35 -8.07 -10.99
CA GLU A 104 5.68 -9.36 -10.91
C GLU A 104 5.40 -9.87 -12.33
N PRO A 105 6.07 -10.94 -12.77
CA PRO A 105 5.83 -11.47 -14.11
C PRO A 105 4.49 -12.19 -14.25
N GLY A 106 3.91 -12.66 -13.14
CA GLY A 106 2.62 -13.33 -13.11
C GLY A 106 1.50 -12.41 -12.65
N ALA A 107 0.42 -13.01 -12.21
CA ALA A 107 -0.70 -12.29 -11.63
C ALA A 107 -0.30 -11.60 -10.34
N LEU A 108 -0.83 -10.40 -10.11
CA LEU A 108 -0.65 -9.67 -8.87
C LEU A 108 -1.98 -9.63 -8.12
N GLN A 109 -1.94 -9.98 -6.85
CA GLN A 109 -3.13 -10.04 -5.99
C GLN A 109 -3.01 -9.06 -4.83
N LEU A 110 -4.14 -8.61 -4.32
CA LEU A 110 -4.20 -7.77 -3.13
C LEU A 110 -5.53 -7.93 -2.41
N TRP A 111 -5.53 -7.57 -1.13
CA TRP A 111 -6.75 -7.43 -0.34
C TRP A 111 -6.98 -5.96 -0.03
N THR A 112 -8.24 -5.51 -0.08
CA THR A 112 -8.66 -4.21 0.43
C THR A 112 -10.03 -4.35 1.08
N PHE A 113 -10.44 -3.37 1.89
CA PHE A 113 -11.74 -3.43 2.55
C PHE A 113 -12.85 -3.04 1.57
N GLN A 114 -13.99 -3.73 1.66
CA GLN A 114 -15.12 -3.46 0.76
C GLN A 114 -15.59 -2.02 0.86
N ASP A 115 -15.51 -1.41 2.05
CA ASP A 115 -15.95 -0.04 2.28
C ASP A 115 -14.92 1.01 1.84
N ASN A 116 -13.72 0.58 1.43
CA ASN A 116 -12.71 1.49 0.91
C ASN A 116 -12.97 1.79 -0.57
N GLY A 117 -14.00 2.58 -0.84
CA GLY A 117 -14.41 2.92 -2.19
C GLY A 117 -13.30 3.53 -3.04
N PRO A 118 -12.56 4.55 -2.54
CA PRO A 118 -11.45 5.13 -3.30
C PRO A 118 -10.39 4.12 -3.73
N ALA A 119 -9.99 3.21 -2.83
CA ALA A 119 -9.01 2.17 -3.17
C ALA A 119 -9.57 1.21 -4.22
N ARG A 120 -10.81 0.79 -4.06
CA ARG A 120 -11.46 -0.10 -5.01
C ARG A 120 -11.48 0.50 -6.42
N ARG A 121 -11.90 1.77 -6.53
CA ARG A 121 -11.90 2.48 -7.83
C ARG A 121 -10.50 2.61 -8.39
N PHE A 122 -9.52 2.88 -7.55
CA PHE A 122 -8.12 3.00 -7.94
C PHE A 122 -7.59 1.72 -8.59
N TYR A 123 -7.83 0.58 -7.94
CA TYR A 123 -7.38 -0.72 -8.46
C TYR A 123 -8.17 -1.15 -9.70
N GLU A 124 -9.50 -0.97 -9.68
CA GLU A 124 -10.34 -1.35 -10.82
C GLU A 124 -9.99 -0.57 -12.07
N ALA A 125 -9.65 0.71 -11.93
CA ALA A 125 -9.22 1.53 -13.06
C ALA A 125 -7.89 1.07 -13.66
N ARG A 126 -7.14 0.23 -12.95
CA ARG A 126 -5.81 -0.24 -13.35
C ARG A 126 -5.76 -1.73 -13.66
N GLY A 127 -6.91 -2.32 -13.97
CA GLY A 127 -7.00 -3.67 -14.47
C GLY A 127 -7.15 -4.75 -13.41
N PHE A 128 -7.31 -4.38 -12.14
CA PHE A 128 -7.63 -5.34 -11.09
C PHE A 128 -9.12 -5.66 -11.09
N VAL A 129 -9.44 -6.93 -10.86
CA VAL A 129 -10.81 -7.45 -10.86
C VAL A 129 -11.09 -8.08 -9.50
N PRO A 130 -12.23 -7.76 -8.84
CA PRO A 130 -12.59 -8.41 -7.59
C PRO A 130 -12.99 -9.86 -7.85
N VAL A 131 -12.39 -10.79 -7.08
CA VAL A 131 -12.61 -12.23 -7.28
C VAL A 131 -13.12 -12.94 -6.03
N GLU A 132 -13.00 -12.31 -4.86
CA GLU A 132 -13.45 -12.93 -3.63
C GLU A 132 -13.90 -11.86 -2.64
N PHE A 133 -15.13 -11.97 -2.14
CA PHE A 133 -15.67 -11.07 -1.11
C PHE A 133 -15.82 -11.88 0.17
N THR A 134 -15.38 -11.33 1.31
CA THR A 134 -15.54 -11.98 2.61
C THR A 134 -16.29 -11.07 3.58
N ASP A 135 -16.80 -11.66 4.66
CA ASP A 135 -17.45 -10.93 5.74
C ASP A 135 -16.43 -10.38 6.76
N GLY A 136 -15.13 -10.62 6.54
CA GLY A 136 -14.08 -10.16 7.44
C GLY A 136 -13.79 -11.07 8.62
N ALA A 137 -14.45 -12.22 8.73
CA ALA A 137 -14.30 -13.11 9.89
C ALA A 137 -12.86 -13.60 10.09
N GLU A 138 -12.08 -13.65 9.01
CA GLU A 138 -10.72 -14.18 9.03
C GLU A 138 -9.64 -13.10 9.10
N ASN A 139 -9.98 -11.80 9.00
CA ASN A 139 -8.98 -10.76 9.10
C ASN A 139 -8.96 -10.16 10.52
N GLU A 140 -7.86 -9.45 10.86
CA GLU A 140 -7.65 -8.90 12.20
C GLU A 140 -8.72 -7.90 12.60
N GLU A 141 -9.12 -7.04 11.67
CA GLU A 141 -10.08 -5.97 11.93
C GLU A 141 -11.51 -6.48 12.02
N ARG A 142 -11.77 -7.71 11.60
CA ARG A 142 -13.11 -8.29 11.51
C ARG A 142 -14.03 -7.41 10.68
N TRP A 143 -13.52 -6.89 9.56
CA TRP A 143 -14.23 -5.99 8.67
C TRP A 143 -14.28 -6.57 7.26
N PRO A 144 -15.43 -6.48 6.55
CA PRO A 144 -15.55 -7.08 5.22
C PRO A 144 -14.47 -6.60 4.25
N ASP A 145 -13.81 -7.55 3.59
CA ASP A 145 -12.76 -7.28 2.62
C ASP A 145 -13.04 -7.93 1.28
N VAL A 146 -12.19 -7.64 0.31
CA VAL A 146 -12.30 -8.14 -1.05
C VAL A 146 -10.92 -8.37 -1.63
N ARG A 147 -10.74 -9.51 -2.29
CA ARG A 147 -9.50 -9.85 -2.98
C ARG A 147 -9.60 -9.47 -4.45
N TYR A 148 -8.60 -8.76 -4.91
CA TYR A 148 -8.45 -8.36 -6.30
C TYR A 148 -7.31 -9.10 -6.96
N VAL A 149 -7.45 -9.36 -8.26
CA VAL A 149 -6.40 -9.98 -9.06
C VAL A 149 -6.25 -9.18 -10.35
N ARG A 150 -4.99 -8.93 -10.73
CA ARG A 150 -4.64 -8.40 -12.05
C ARG A 150 -3.83 -9.45 -12.79
N GLU A 151 -4.36 -9.92 -13.91
CA GLU A 151 -3.68 -10.91 -14.73
C GLU A 151 -2.57 -10.26 -15.56
N PRO A 152 -1.50 -11.02 -15.93
CA PRO A 152 -0.47 -10.50 -16.81
C PRO A 152 -1.06 -10.00 -18.12
N GLY A 153 -0.57 -8.84 -18.60
CA GLY A 153 -1.04 -8.28 -19.87
C GLY A 153 -2.36 -7.54 -19.78
N SER A 154 -2.96 -7.38 -18.59
CA SER A 154 -4.17 -6.59 -18.42
C SER A 154 -3.92 -5.13 -18.78
N PRO A 155 -4.93 -4.43 -19.38
CA PRO A 155 -4.83 -2.99 -19.59
C PRO A 155 -4.87 -2.23 -18.26
N GLY A 156 -4.30 -1.03 -18.25
CA GLY A 156 -4.37 -0.22 -17.03
C GLY A 156 -3.33 0.84 -16.87
#